data_4bb2b0f2590a91be7b93d1619396241f
#
_entry.id   4bb2b0f2590a91be7b93d1619396241f
#
_cell.length_a   1.000
_cell.length_b   1.000
_cell.length_c   1.000
_cell.angle_alpha   90.00
_cell.angle_beta   90.00
_cell.angle_gamma   90.00
#
_symmetry.space_group_name_H-M   'P 1'
#
loop_
_entity.id
_entity.type
_entity.pdbx_description
1 polymer ?
#
loop_
_entity_poly.entity_id
_entity_poly.type
_entity_poly.pdbx_seq_one_letter_code
_entity_poly.pdbx_strand_id
1 'polypeptide(L)'
;MILDQTGEEHHRFVGYLPPEDFIAQIILGNGKTEFDLDHFEQAIQCFQEILVRFPKTEGAPEAQYYLGVSKYKASHDPKELKLGLEVLQRDYPSSEWTKKAQVYSLIP
;
A
#
# COMPACT_ATOMS: atom_id res chain seq x y z
N MET A 1 22.83 -18.06 0.98
CA MET A 1 23.23 -17.87 1.26
C MET A 1 23.55 -17.70 1.27
N ILE A 2 23.72 -17.62 0.99
CA ILE A 2 24.16 -17.25 1.12
C ILE A 2 24.77 -17.02 1.32
N LEU A 3 25.23 -16.93 1.31
CA LEU A 3 25.89 -16.61 1.71
C LEU A 3 26.60 -16.55 1.94
N ASP A 4 27.21 -16.73 1.76
CA ASP A 4 27.93 -16.62 2.13
C ASP A 4 28.64 -16.49 2.18
N GLN A 5 29.00 -16.78 2.00
CA GLN A 5 29.60 -16.60 2.25
C GLN A 5 30.17 -16.06 2.33
N THR A 6 30.41 -16.46 2.09
CA THR A 6 30.91 -15.87 2.30
C THR A 6 30.96 -14.99 2.50
N GLY A 7 31.01 -14.97 2.34
CA GLY A 7 30.80 -14.24 2.77
C GLY A 7 30.77 -13.37 2.75
N GLU A 8 30.74 -13.26 2.60
CA GLU A 8 30.55 -12.58 2.69
C GLU A 8 30.22 -12.03 2.31
N GLU A 9 30.10 -11.96 2.03
CA GLU A 9 29.60 -11.44 1.81
C GLU A 9 29.03 -11.24 1.38
N HIS A 10 28.67 -11.37 1.25
CA HIS A 10 28.00 -11.11 0.90
C HIS A 10 27.38 -10.59 0.87
N HIS A 11 26.97 -10.39 0.91
CA HIS A 11 26.48 -9.82 0.96
C HIS A 11 26.26 -8.80 0.90
N ARG A 12 26.07 -8.54 0.68
CA ARG A 12 25.91 -7.55 0.57
C ARG A 12 25.35 -7.02 -0.23
N PHE A 13 24.78 -6.78 -0.60
CA PHE A 13 24.39 -6.29 -1.47
C PHE A 13 23.46 -5.83 -1.86
N VAL A 14 23.40 -6.25 -1.97
CA VAL A 14 22.38 -5.94 -2.40
C VAL A 14 21.36 -4.89 -1.95
N GLY A 15 21.36 -4.23 -1.13
CA GLY A 15 20.38 -3.41 -0.52
C GLY A 15 20.32 -1.98 -0.95
N TYR A 16 20.02 -1.77 -2.17
CA TYR A 16 19.81 -0.42 -2.64
C TYR A 16 18.46 0.11 -2.23
N LEU A 17 17.49 -0.77 -1.99
CA LEU A 17 16.22 -0.37 -1.43
C LEU A 17 16.29 -0.49 0.09
N PRO A 18 15.80 0.52 0.83
CA PRO A 18 15.64 0.33 2.27
C PRO A 18 14.79 -0.91 2.52
N PRO A 19 15.11 -1.70 3.57
CA PRO A 19 14.35 -2.93 3.83
C PRO A 19 12.85 -2.71 3.95
N GLU A 20 12.43 -1.60 4.54
CA GLU A 20 11.01 -1.31 4.67
C GLU A 20 10.32 -1.16 3.31
N ASP A 21 10.96 -0.46 2.37
CA ASP A 21 10.38 -0.30 1.05
C ASP A 21 10.25 -1.63 0.34
N PHE A 22 11.26 -2.50 0.47
CA PHE A 22 11.22 -3.81 -0.15
C PHE A 22 10.08 -4.65 0.42
N ILE A 23 9.97 -4.70 1.74
CA ILE A 23 8.90 -5.48 2.40
C ILE A 23 7.54 -4.90 2.05
N ALA A 24 7.42 -3.57 2.07
CA ALA A 24 6.16 -2.92 1.73
C ALA A 24 5.72 -3.26 0.31
N GLN A 25 6.66 -3.32 -0.65
CA GLN A 25 6.32 -3.67 -2.02
C GLN A 25 5.83 -5.10 -2.14
N ILE A 26 6.40 -6.02 -1.37
CA ILE A 26 5.94 -7.40 -1.37
C ILE A 26 4.51 -7.48 -0.82
N ILE A 27 4.26 -6.82 0.30
CA ILE A 27 2.91 -6.81 0.90
C ILE A 27 1.92 -6.13 -0.04
N LEU A 28 2.33 -5.04 -0.67
CA LEU A 28 1.49 -4.33 -1.64
C LEU A 28 1.11 -5.24 -2.80
N GLY A 29 2.08 -5.99 -3.34
CA GLY A 29 1.81 -6.92 -4.40
C GLY A 29 0.83 -8.00 -3.99
N ASN A 30 0.99 -8.53 -2.78
CA ASN A 30 0.05 -9.51 -2.24
C ASN A 30 -1.35 -8.92 -2.11
N GLY A 31 -1.45 -7.71 -1.59
CA GLY A 31 -2.74 -7.04 -1.44
C GLY A 31 -3.42 -6.82 -2.77
N LYS A 32 -2.66 -6.40 -3.78
CA LYS A 32 -3.23 -6.17 -5.12
C LYS A 32 -3.69 -7.48 -5.75
N THR A 33 -2.96 -8.58 -5.51
CA THR A 33 -3.38 -9.89 -5.99
C THR A 33 -4.70 -10.31 -5.34
N GLU A 34 -4.80 -10.14 -4.03
CA GLU A 34 -6.06 -10.45 -3.34
C GLU A 34 -7.19 -9.57 -3.83
N PHE A 35 -6.90 -8.29 -4.07
CA PHE A 35 -7.88 -7.36 -4.62
C PHE A 35 -8.40 -7.85 -5.98
N ASP A 36 -7.50 -8.29 -6.85
CA ASP A 36 -7.87 -8.77 -8.18
C ASP A 36 -8.68 -10.04 -8.13
N LEU A 37 -8.50 -10.84 -7.09
CA LEU A 37 -9.26 -12.07 -6.87
C LEU A 37 -10.57 -11.84 -6.10
N ASP A 38 -10.90 -10.57 -5.84
CA ASP A 38 -12.09 -10.18 -5.08
C ASP A 38 -12.05 -10.63 -3.63
N HIS A 39 -10.83 -10.89 -3.11
CA HIS A 39 -10.63 -11.19 -1.69
C HIS A 39 -10.40 -9.87 -0.94
N PHE A 40 -11.45 -9.06 -0.83
CA PHE A 40 -11.29 -7.69 -0.36
C PHE A 40 -10.86 -7.60 1.09
N GLU A 41 -11.29 -8.52 1.94
CA GLU A 41 -10.90 -8.49 3.34
C GLU A 41 -9.40 -8.78 3.51
N GLN A 42 -8.89 -9.75 2.75
CA GLN A 42 -7.47 -10.05 2.76
C GLN A 42 -6.66 -8.89 2.19
N ALA A 43 -7.16 -8.27 1.13
CA ALA A 43 -6.52 -7.09 0.55
C ALA A 43 -6.47 -5.96 1.57
N ILE A 44 -7.56 -5.73 2.27
CA ILE A 44 -7.62 -4.69 3.31
C ILE A 44 -6.54 -4.94 4.37
N GLN A 45 -6.39 -6.19 4.81
CA GLN A 45 -5.37 -6.51 5.82
C GLN A 45 -3.97 -6.19 5.33
N CYS A 46 -3.67 -6.53 4.07
CA CYS A 46 -2.35 -6.24 3.51
C CYS A 46 -2.09 -4.74 3.45
N PHE A 47 -3.06 -3.99 2.95
CA PHE A 47 -2.88 -2.54 2.81
C PHE A 47 -2.78 -1.86 4.17
N GLN A 48 -3.57 -2.30 5.14
CA GLN A 48 -3.50 -1.75 6.48
C GLN A 48 -2.15 -2.03 7.13
N GLU A 49 -1.59 -3.21 6.90
CA GLU A 49 -0.28 -3.54 7.45
C GLU A 49 0.78 -2.56 6.96
N ILE A 50 0.76 -2.22 5.67
CA ILE A 50 1.72 -1.26 5.13
C ILE A 50 1.56 0.09 5.82
N LEU A 51 0.33 0.53 6.01
CA LEU A 51 0.08 1.86 6.58
C LEU A 51 0.45 1.93 8.06
N VAL A 52 0.33 0.82 8.78
CA VAL A 52 0.68 0.79 10.20
C VAL A 52 2.18 0.62 10.40
N ARG A 53 2.80 -0.27 9.64
CA ARG A 53 4.21 -0.63 9.85
C ARG A 53 5.17 0.18 8.99
N PHE A 54 4.74 0.58 7.79
CA PHE A 54 5.64 1.21 6.82
C PHE A 54 5.00 2.45 6.19
N PRO A 55 4.50 3.40 7.02
CA PRO A 55 3.72 4.53 6.47
C PRO A 55 4.54 5.53 5.66
N LYS A 56 5.88 5.46 5.75
CA LYS A 56 6.73 6.41 5.05
C LYS A 56 7.40 5.82 3.82
N THR A 57 6.98 4.62 3.41
CA THR A 57 7.51 4.00 2.20
C THR A 57 6.76 4.52 0.97
N GLU A 58 7.36 4.32 -0.20
CA GLU A 58 6.74 4.75 -1.45
C GLU A 58 5.46 3.98 -1.75
N GLY A 59 5.33 2.78 -1.23
CA GLY A 59 4.12 1.99 -1.43
C GLY A 59 2.94 2.41 -0.57
N ALA A 60 3.19 3.21 0.47
CA ALA A 60 2.12 3.55 1.41
C ALA A 60 0.98 4.36 0.77
N PRO A 61 1.23 5.39 -0.06
CA PRO A 61 0.12 6.10 -0.69
C PRO A 61 -0.71 5.20 -1.59
N GLU A 62 -0.06 4.31 -2.35
CA GLU A 62 -0.76 3.35 -3.19
C GLU A 62 -1.60 2.42 -2.33
N ALA A 63 -1.05 1.95 -1.21
CA ALA A 63 -1.77 1.08 -0.29
C ALA A 63 -3.01 1.79 0.27
N GLN A 64 -2.89 3.07 0.61
CA GLN A 64 -4.02 3.84 1.11
C GLN A 64 -5.11 3.98 0.05
N TYR A 65 -4.70 4.22 -1.19
CA TYR A 65 -5.66 4.32 -2.29
C TYR A 65 -6.46 3.02 -2.43
N TYR A 66 -5.74 1.90 -2.53
CA TYR A 66 -6.39 0.59 -2.69
C TYR A 66 -7.15 0.17 -1.44
N LEU A 67 -6.70 0.61 -0.26
CA LEU A 67 -7.45 0.33 0.97
C LEU A 67 -8.85 0.94 0.90
N GLY A 68 -8.94 2.19 0.48
CA GLY A 68 -10.24 2.84 0.34
C GLY A 68 -11.14 2.12 -0.66
N VAL A 69 -10.57 1.76 -1.81
CA VAL A 69 -11.34 1.05 -2.84
C VAL A 69 -11.77 -0.33 -2.33
N SER A 70 -10.88 -1.04 -1.62
CA SER A 70 -11.20 -2.37 -1.09
C SER A 70 -12.32 -2.30 -0.07
N LYS A 71 -12.27 -1.30 0.82
CA LYS A 71 -13.34 -1.11 1.80
C LYS A 71 -14.67 -0.79 1.13
N TYR A 72 -14.62 0.02 0.08
CA TYR A 72 -15.82 0.32 -0.68
C TYR A 72 -16.42 -0.96 -1.29
N LYS A 73 -15.58 -1.78 -1.93
CA LYS A 73 -16.08 -2.99 -2.56
C LYS A 73 -16.59 -4.00 -1.54
N ALA A 74 -15.99 -4.05 -0.36
CA ALA A 74 -16.43 -4.97 0.68
C ALA A 74 -17.74 -4.52 1.32
N SER A 75 -17.95 -3.22 1.50
CA SER A 75 -19.10 -2.68 2.22
C SER A 75 -20.17 -2.10 1.30
N HIS A 76 -19.80 -1.81 0.04
CA HIS A 76 -20.66 -1.10 -0.92
C HIS A 76 -21.04 0.30 -0.44
N ASP A 77 -20.19 0.91 0.40
CA ASP A 77 -20.44 2.24 0.96
C ASP A 77 -19.52 3.26 0.29
N PRO A 78 -20.06 4.16 -0.57
CA PRO A 78 -19.21 5.16 -1.24
C PRO A 78 -18.46 6.07 -0.29
N LYS A 79 -18.90 6.19 0.96
CA LYS A 79 -18.19 7.01 1.94
C LYS A 79 -16.78 6.51 2.19
N GLU A 80 -16.53 5.22 2.02
CA GLU A 80 -15.19 4.67 2.19
C GLU A 80 -14.20 5.27 1.19
N LEU A 81 -14.66 5.52 -0.03
CA LEU A 81 -13.80 6.16 -1.03
C LEU A 81 -13.45 7.58 -0.61
N LYS A 82 -14.40 8.31 -0.09
CA LYS A 82 -14.18 9.68 0.34
C LYS A 82 -13.26 9.75 1.57
N LEU A 83 -13.45 8.82 2.51
CA LEU A 83 -12.58 8.73 3.68
C LEU A 83 -11.15 8.42 3.25
N GLY A 84 -10.96 7.51 2.27
CA GLY A 84 -9.65 7.21 1.75
C GLY A 84 -8.99 8.43 1.14
N LEU A 85 -9.76 9.23 0.39
CA LEU A 85 -9.23 10.47 -0.18
C LEU A 85 -8.79 11.43 0.93
N GLU A 86 -9.57 11.55 1.99
CA GLU A 86 -9.24 12.47 3.08
C GLU A 86 -7.91 12.07 3.73
N VAL A 87 -7.71 10.77 3.94
CA VAL A 87 -6.44 10.30 4.50
C VAL A 87 -5.28 10.59 3.56
N LEU A 88 -5.48 10.37 2.26
CA LEU A 88 -4.44 10.66 1.28
C LEU A 88 -4.08 12.14 1.28
N GLN A 89 -5.08 13.02 1.36
CA GLN A 89 -4.83 14.46 1.37
C GLN A 89 -4.12 14.89 2.64
N ARG A 90 -4.42 14.25 3.77
CA ARG A 90 -3.80 14.59 5.03
C ARG A 90 -2.37 14.08 5.14
N ASP A 91 -2.15 12.83 4.75
CA ASP A 91 -0.87 12.15 5.00
C ASP A 91 0.05 12.13 3.79
N TYR A 92 -0.51 12.19 2.58
CA TYR A 92 0.28 12.08 1.34
C TYR A 92 -0.20 13.10 0.30
N PRO A 93 -0.20 14.40 0.65
CA PRO A 93 -0.84 15.40 -0.22
C PRO A 93 -0.18 15.56 -1.59
N SER A 94 1.09 15.18 -1.73
CA SER A 94 1.80 15.34 -3.00
C SER A 94 1.80 14.09 -3.86
N SER A 95 1.18 13.02 -3.39
CA SER A 95 1.21 11.73 -4.09
C SER A 95 0.33 11.76 -5.33
N GLU A 96 0.78 11.07 -6.38
CA GLU A 96 -0.07 10.90 -7.55
C GLU A 96 -1.32 10.09 -7.23
N TRP A 97 -1.26 9.23 -6.21
CA TRP A 97 -2.44 8.47 -5.79
C TRP A 97 -3.49 9.37 -5.17
N THR A 98 -3.03 10.43 -4.47
CA THR A 98 -3.93 11.46 -3.97
C THR A 98 -4.63 12.15 -5.14
N LYS A 99 -3.88 12.47 -6.19
CA LYS A 99 -4.45 13.10 -7.37
C LYS A 99 -5.46 12.20 -8.05
N LYS A 100 -5.15 10.92 -8.18
CA LYS A 100 -6.08 9.96 -8.78
C LYS A 100 -7.37 9.84 -7.97
N ALA A 101 -7.26 9.95 -6.66
CA ALA A 101 -8.43 9.80 -5.77
C ALA A 101 -9.28 11.04 -5.69
N GLN A 102 -8.84 12.17 -6.25
CA GLN A 102 -9.59 13.42 -6.12
C GLN A 102 -10.98 13.34 -6.76
N VAL A 103 -11.17 12.46 -7.72
CA VAL A 103 -12.49 12.25 -8.31
C VAL A 103 -13.51 11.85 -7.23
N TYR A 104 -13.06 11.24 -6.15
CA TYR A 104 -13.94 10.80 -5.07
C TYR A 104 -14.49 11.98 -4.25
N SER A 105 -13.92 13.17 -4.41
CA SER A 105 -14.45 14.36 -3.74
C SER A 105 -15.84 14.73 -4.26
N LEU A 106 -16.22 14.20 -5.42
CA LEU A 106 -17.55 14.45 -5.99
C LEU A 106 -18.64 13.62 -5.32
N ILE A 107 -18.26 12.68 -4.46
CA ILE A 107 -19.23 11.86 -3.74
C ILE A 107 -19.85 12.70 -2.64
N PRO A 108 -21.19 12.80 -2.60
CA PRO A 108 -21.89 13.64 -1.60
C PRO A 108 -21.75 13.13 -0.18
#